data_4d01792283a3614198fdc3bcab309ab9
#
_entry.id   4d01792283a3614198fdc3bcab309ab9
#
_cell.length_a   1.000
_cell.length_b   1.000
_cell.length_c   1.000
_cell.angle_alpha   90.00
_cell.angle_beta   90.00
_cell.angle_gamma   90.00
#
_symmetry.space_group_name_H-M   'P 1'
#
loop_
_entity.id
_entity.type
_entity.pdbx_description
1 polymer ?
#
loop_
_entity_poly.entity_id
_entity_poly.type
_entity_poly.pdbx_seq_one_letter_code
_entity_poly.pdbx_strand_id
1 'polypeptide(L)'
;MPSRKSASMLSKAEIKDIRSLHDAKGRSSQQRFIAEGIKLTGEMLGAFPCELLLADEETARSIGRQLDKLPQALRPKRIEVVPESFDWGRISSQRQPQPLLGVFALPQEDEGSPIASGVSLLLDRIQDPGNLGTIIRTADWFGIEHLYLA
;
A
#
# COMPACT_ATOMS: atom_id res chain seq x y z
N MET A 1 -0.35 1.15 -29.86
CA MET A 1 1.07 1.07 -29.43
C MET A 1 1.27 2.15 -28.37
N PRO A 2 1.33 1.84 -27.09
CA PRO A 2 1.77 2.82 -26.11
C PRO A 2 3.28 2.95 -26.21
N SER A 3 3.73 4.18 -26.40
CA SER A 3 5.11 4.62 -26.47
C SER A 3 5.93 4.05 -25.31
N ARG A 4 7.03 3.36 -25.64
CA ARG A 4 8.11 3.07 -24.69
C ARG A 4 8.63 4.40 -24.14
N LYS A 5 8.07 4.85 -23.02
CA LYS A 5 8.72 5.89 -22.23
C LYS A 5 9.94 5.29 -21.56
N SER A 6 11.08 5.88 -21.86
CA SER A 6 12.38 5.75 -21.23
C SER A 6 12.25 5.39 -19.75
N ALA A 7 13.05 4.41 -19.31
CA ALA A 7 13.17 4.05 -17.89
C ALA A 7 13.50 5.31 -17.07
N SER A 8 12.49 5.91 -16.51
CA SER A 8 12.62 7.03 -15.59
C SER A 8 13.09 6.45 -14.27
N MET A 9 14.40 6.50 -14.03
CA MET A 9 14.96 6.10 -12.73
C MET A 9 14.40 7.04 -11.65
N LEU A 10 13.93 6.45 -10.54
CA LEU A 10 13.55 7.22 -9.35
C LEU A 10 14.66 8.21 -8.97
N SER A 11 14.31 9.45 -8.78
CA SER A 11 15.22 10.46 -8.27
C SER A 11 15.59 10.17 -6.81
N LYS A 12 16.71 10.73 -6.36
CA LYS A 12 17.12 10.61 -4.94
C LYS A 12 16.05 11.16 -3.99
N ALA A 13 15.33 12.19 -4.41
CA ALA A 13 14.23 12.77 -3.62
C ALA A 13 13.07 11.79 -3.50
N GLU A 14 12.64 11.17 -4.60
CA GLU A 14 11.56 10.17 -4.58
C GLU A 14 11.92 8.95 -3.71
N ILE A 15 13.16 8.48 -3.77
CA ILE A 15 13.64 7.40 -2.90
C ILE A 15 13.54 7.79 -1.43
N LYS A 16 13.93 9.02 -1.09
CA LYS A 16 13.84 9.54 0.27
C LYS A 16 12.38 9.65 0.73
N ASP A 17 11.50 10.13 -0.14
CA ASP A 17 10.08 10.27 0.14
C ASP A 17 9.43 8.91 0.39
N ILE A 18 9.69 7.91 -0.48
CA ILE A 18 9.19 6.55 -0.30
C ILE A 18 9.71 5.95 1.03
N ARG A 19 11.00 6.09 1.33
CA ARG A 19 11.56 5.61 2.58
C ARG A 19 10.91 6.22 3.82
N SER A 20 10.58 7.49 3.78
CA SER A 20 9.94 8.16 4.91
C SER A 20 8.55 7.62 5.22
N LEU A 21 7.88 6.93 4.28
CA LEU A 21 6.58 6.30 4.49
C LEU A 21 6.65 5.07 5.40
N HIS A 22 7.84 4.54 5.71
CA HIS A 22 7.98 3.50 6.73
C HIS A 22 7.67 4.04 8.13
N ASP A 23 7.86 5.34 8.35
CA ASP A 23 7.57 6.00 9.62
C ASP A 23 6.18 6.62 9.66
N ALA A 24 5.54 6.59 10.85
CA ALA A 24 4.22 7.20 11.04
C ALA A 24 4.19 8.69 10.67
N LYS A 25 5.25 9.44 11.04
CA LYS A 25 5.38 10.86 10.71
C LYS A 25 5.40 11.10 9.20
N GLY A 26 6.13 10.28 8.45
CA GLY A 26 6.18 10.38 6.98
C GLY A 26 4.82 10.10 6.36
N ARG A 27 4.12 9.05 6.81
CA ARG A 27 2.77 8.72 6.34
C ARG A 27 1.78 9.85 6.62
N SER A 28 1.78 10.37 7.84
CA SER A 28 0.89 11.47 8.22
C SER A 28 1.17 12.74 7.45
N SER A 29 2.45 13.12 7.29
CA SER A 29 2.82 14.35 6.58
C SER A 29 2.54 14.30 5.08
N GLN A 30 2.69 13.12 4.47
CA GLN A 30 2.45 12.94 3.04
C GLN A 30 1.04 12.47 2.71
N GLN A 31 0.25 12.08 3.71
CA GLN A 31 -1.08 11.46 3.52
C GLN A 31 -1.03 10.26 2.57
N ARG A 32 0.04 9.43 2.71
CA ARG A 32 0.31 8.26 1.88
C ARG A 32 0.84 7.11 2.72
N PHE A 33 0.68 5.90 2.19
CA PHE A 33 1.30 4.69 2.75
C PHE A 33 1.87 3.82 1.65
N ILE A 34 2.69 2.84 2.03
CA ILE A 34 3.26 1.87 1.11
C ILE A 34 2.77 0.46 1.40
N ALA A 35 2.64 -0.32 0.34
CA ALA A 35 2.50 -1.77 0.42
C ALA A 35 3.66 -2.40 -0.33
N GLU A 36 4.30 -3.39 0.28
CA GLU A 36 5.45 -4.09 -0.26
C GLU A 36 5.14 -5.56 -0.50
N GLY A 37 5.58 -6.08 -1.62
CA GLY A 37 5.42 -7.47 -2.02
C GLY A 37 4.17 -7.73 -2.85
N ILE A 38 4.21 -8.83 -3.61
CA ILE A 38 3.23 -9.14 -4.65
C ILE A 38 1.83 -9.29 -4.10
N LYS A 39 1.68 -10.02 -2.99
CA LYS A 39 0.37 -10.30 -2.41
C LYS A 39 -0.27 -9.03 -1.86
N LEU A 40 0.42 -8.35 -0.92
CA LEU A 40 -0.14 -7.18 -0.25
C LEU A 40 -0.41 -6.03 -1.23
N THR A 41 0.56 -5.72 -2.10
CA THR A 41 0.36 -4.67 -3.12
C THR A 41 -0.79 -5.01 -4.06
N GLY A 42 -0.92 -6.28 -4.45
CA GLY A 42 -2.03 -6.74 -5.29
C GLY A 42 -3.41 -6.56 -4.63
N GLU A 43 -3.52 -6.82 -3.33
CA GLU A 43 -4.74 -6.59 -2.55
C GLU A 43 -5.06 -5.09 -2.44
N MET A 44 -4.04 -4.27 -2.16
CA MET A 44 -4.21 -2.81 -2.03
C MET A 44 -4.62 -2.14 -3.34
N LEU A 45 -4.14 -2.61 -4.49
CA LEU A 45 -4.53 -2.10 -5.81
C LEU A 45 -6.05 -2.20 -6.08
N GLY A 46 -6.74 -3.14 -5.45
CA GLY A 46 -8.20 -3.28 -5.57
C GLY A 46 -8.99 -2.43 -4.58
N ALA A 47 -8.34 -1.84 -3.60
CA ALA A 47 -8.99 -1.19 -2.46
C ALA A 47 -8.69 0.31 -2.34
N PHE A 48 -7.49 0.75 -2.77
CA PHE A 48 -7.03 2.12 -2.56
C PHE A 48 -6.49 2.76 -3.83
N PRO A 49 -6.65 4.10 -4.01
CA PRO A 49 -6.03 4.82 -5.11
C PRO A 49 -4.50 4.70 -5.06
N CYS A 50 -3.91 4.15 -6.13
CA CYS A 50 -2.48 3.97 -6.26
C CYS A 50 -1.85 5.17 -6.97
N GLU A 51 -0.90 5.84 -6.33
CA GLU A 51 -0.20 6.98 -6.92
C GLU A 51 1.02 6.56 -7.73
N LEU A 52 1.77 5.59 -7.22
CA LEU A 52 2.96 5.07 -7.86
C LEU A 52 3.04 3.56 -7.65
N LEU A 53 3.24 2.83 -8.71
CA LEU A 53 3.53 1.40 -8.70
C LEU A 53 4.92 1.16 -9.25
N LEU A 54 5.78 0.50 -8.47
CA LEU A 54 7.13 0.11 -8.83
C LEU A 54 7.16 -1.40 -9.00
N ALA A 55 7.67 -1.87 -10.13
CA ALA A 55 7.85 -3.30 -10.40
C ALA A 55 9.09 -3.52 -11.27
N ASP A 56 9.68 -4.71 -11.21
CA ASP A 56 10.59 -5.15 -12.26
C ASP A 56 9.80 -5.55 -13.53
N GLU A 57 10.51 -5.84 -14.61
CA GLU A 57 9.87 -6.17 -15.90
C GLU A 57 9.00 -7.43 -15.83
N GLU A 58 9.44 -8.45 -15.10
CA GLU A 58 8.72 -9.72 -14.97
C GLU A 58 7.44 -9.53 -14.18
N THR A 59 7.53 -8.89 -13.04
CA THR A 59 6.39 -8.60 -12.16
C THR A 59 5.39 -7.66 -12.86
N ALA A 60 5.87 -6.61 -13.53
CA ALA A 60 5.01 -5.69 -14.28
C ALA A 60 4.19 -6.42 -15.35
N ARG A 61 4.80 -7.39 -16.06
CA ARG A 61 4.08 -8.24 -17.02
C ARG A 61 3.06 -9.15 -16.34
N SER A 62 3.42 -9.74 -15.22
CA SER A 62 2.54 -10.69 -14.50
C SER A 62 1.29 -10.02 -13.94
N ILE A 63 1.41 -8.80 -13.40
CA ILE A 63 0.28 -8.04 -12.84
C ILE A 63 -0.52 -7.26 -13.88
N GLY A 64 -0.02 -7.13 -15.12
CA GLY A 64 -0.67 -6.34 -16.18
C GLY A 64 -2.15 -6.68 -16.35
N ARG A 65 -2.49 -7.98 -16.42
CA ARG A 65 -3.89 -8.43 -16.52
C ARG A 65 -4.76 -8.06 -15.33
N GLN A 66 -4.18 -7.95 -14.14
CA GLN A 66 -4.89 -7.48 -12.95
C GLN A 66 -5.15 -5.97 -13.06
N LEU A 67 -4.13 -5.20 -13.47
CA LEU A 67 -4.25 -3.75 -13.66
C LEU A 67 -5.32 -3.38 -14.69
N ASP A 68 -5.42 -4.14 -15.78
CA ASP A 68 -6.41 -3.92 -16.83
C ASP A 68 -7.85 -4.08 -16.33
N LYS A 69 -8.07 -4.92 -15.33
CA LYS A 69 -9.39 -5.17 -14.73
C LYS A 69 -9.78 -4.14 -13.67
N LEU A 70 -8.84 -3.33 -13.21
CA LEU A 70 -9.13 -2.32 -12.19
C LEU A 70 -10.05 -1.22 -12.74
N PRO A 71 -11.01 -0.75 -11.93
CA PRO A 71 -11.72 0.49 -12.21
C PRO A 71 -10.74 1.63 -12.46
N GLN A 72 -11.07 2.54 -13.36
CA GLN A 72 -10.18 3.64 -13.74
C GLN A 72 -9.68 4.46 -12.53
N ALA A 73 -10.55 4.67 -11.54
CA ALA A 73 -10.22 5.40 -10.31
C ALA A 73 -9.15 4.73 -9.44
N LEU A 74 -8.99 3.39 -9.54
CA LEU A 74 -8.02 2.60 -8.79
C LEU A 74 -6.76 2.24 -9.58
N ARG A 75 -6.73 2.57 -10.88
CA ARG A 75 -5.52 2.33 -11.68
C ARG A 75 -4.38 3.20 -11.18
N PRO A 76 -3.15 2.65 -11.13
CA PRO A 76 -1.98 3.43 -10.76
C PRO A 76 -1.84 4.68 -11.62
N LYS A 77 -1.67 5.85 -11.00
CA LYS A 77 -1.43 7.11 -11.73
C LYS A 77 -0.12 7.08 -12.49
N ARG A 78 0.87 6.38 -11.93
CA ARG A 78 2.21 6.21 -12.53
C ARG A 78 2.70 4.79 -12.26
N ILE A 79 3.25 4.16 -13.29
CA ILE A 79 3.91 2.86 -13.21
C ILE A 79 5.36 3.05 -13.64
N GLU A 80 6.29 2.69 -12.77
CA GLU A 80 7.72 2.68 -13.05
C GLU A 80 8.21 1.24 -13.10
N VAL A 81 8.76 0.86 -14.25
CA VAL A 81 9.41 -0.43 -14.43
C VAL A 81 10.90 -0.22 -14.20
N VAL A 82 11.41 -0.85 -13.15
CA VAL A 82 12.82 -0.78 -12.78
C VAL A 82 13.60 -1.95 -13.37
N PRO A 83 14.90 -1.79 -13.66
CA PRO A 83 15.73 -2.89 -14.16
C PRO A 83 15.89 -3.97 -13.07
N GLU A 84 16.18 -5.22 -13.49
CA GLU A 84 16.43 -6.33 -12.57
C GLU A 84 17.54 -6.03 -11.56
N SER A 85 18.52 -5.20 -11.96
CA SER A 85 19.63 -4.76 -11.10
C SER A 85 19.24 -3.69 -10.07
N PHE A 86 17.96 -3.30 -9.98
CA PHE A 86 17.51 -2.29 -9.05
C PHE A 86 17.63 -2.79 -7.60
N ASP A 87 18.30 -1.99 -6.78
CA ASP A 87 18.48 -2.29 -5.36
C ASP A 87 17.19 -1.90 -4.57
N TRP A 88 16.33 -2.89 -4.39
CA TRP A 88 15.07 -2.74 -3.62
C TRP A 88 15.32 -2.37 -2.15
N GLY A 89 16.47 -2.72 -1.56
CA GLY A 89 16.84 -2.33 -0.20
C GLY A 89 16.94 -0.81 0.00
N ARG A 90 17.02 -0.04 -1.09
CA ARG A 90 17.00 1.42 -1.02
C ARG A 90 15.66 2.01 -0.64
N ILE A 91 14.56 1.28 -0.84
CA ILE A 91 13.19 1.74 -0.61
C ILE A 91 12.38 0.83 0.31
N SER A 92 12.81 -0.41 0.50
CA SER A 92 12.13 -1.41 1.32
C SER A 92 12.70 -1.47 2.73
N SER A 93 11.86 -1.85 3.69
CA SER A 93 12.26 -2.21 5.06
C SER A 93 12.37 -3.72 5.27
N GLN A 94 12.01 -4.53 4.26
CA GLN A 94 12.03 -5.99 4.36
C GLN A 94 13.45 -6.55 4.21
N ARG A 95 13.74 -7.65 4.91
CA ARG A 95 15.03 -8.36 4.77
C ARG A 95 15.23 -8.97 3.38
N GLN A 96 14.14 -9.40 2.76
CA GLN A 96 14.11 -9.96 1.41
C GLN A 96 13.01 -9.24 0.61
N PRO A 97 13.33 -8.06 0.06
CA PRO A 97 12.37 -7.30 -0.72
C PRO A 97 11.88 -8.08 -1.94
N GLN A 98 10.59 -8.02 -2.20
CA GLN A 98 10.00 -8.52 -3.44
C GLN A 98 9.95 -7.39 -4.49
N PRO A 99 9.97 -7.72 -5.78
CA PRO A 99 10.07 -6.72 -6.84
C PRO A 99 8.72 -6.04 -7.18
N LEU A 100 7.96 -5.69 -6.14
CA LEU A 100 6.73 -4.93 -6.25
C LEU A 100 6.52 -4.05 -5.01
N LEU A 101 6.29 -2.76 -5.24
CA LEU A 101 5.95 -1.79 -4.20
C LEU A 101 4.92 -0.81 -4.75
N GLY A 102 3.87 -0.55 -3.98
CA GLY A 102 2.87 0.46 -4.29
C GLY A 102 2.87 1.59 -3.27
N VAL A 103 2.73 2.82 -3.74
CA VAL A 103 2.45 4.01 -2.93
C VAL A 103 1.00 4.38 -3.12
N PHE A 104 0.26 4.44 -2.03
CA PHE A 104 -1.18 4.65 -2.02
C PHE A 104 -1.55 5.89 -1.21
N ALA A 105 -2.63 6.57 -1.60
CA ALA A 105 -3.21 7.63 -0.79
C ALA A 105 -3.82 7.04 0.49
N LEU A 106 -3.58 7.68 1.63
CA LEU A 106 -4.31 7.35 2.86
C LEU A 106 -5.80 7.63 2.65
N PRO A 107 -6.69 6.73 3.11
CA PRO A 107 -8.11 7.06 3.15
C PRO A 107 -8.28 8.32 4.00
N GLN A 108 -9.18 9.19 3.57
CA GLN A 108 -9.60 10.30 4.43
C GLN A 108 -10.37 9.71 5.60
N GLU A 109 -10.07 10.18 6.80
CA GLU A 109 -10.84 9.82 7.98
C GLU A 109 -12.28 10.26 7.73
N ASP A 110 -13.17 9.28 7.68
CA ASP A 110 -14.59 9.57 7.77
C ASP A 110 -14.85 9.98 9.23
N GLU A 111 -15.39 11.17 9.47
CA GLU A 111 -15.76 11.65 10.83
C GLU A 111 -16.88 10.80 11.44
N GLY A 112 -16.80 9.50 11.22
CA GLY A 112 -17.57 8.43 11.83
C GLY A 112 -19.08 8.64 11.79
N SER A 113 -19.76 7.87 10.98
CA SER A 113 -21.20 7.68 11.19
C SER A 113 -21.44 7.22 12.64
N PRO A 114 -22.42 7.79 13.35
CA PRO A 114 -22.75 7.33 14.70
C PRO A 114 -22.99 5.82 14.68
N ILE A 115 -22.38 5.09 15.61
CA ILE A 115 -22.60 3.66 15.74
C ILE A 115 -24.08 3.48 16.12
N ALA A 116 -24.89 3.03 15.18
CA ALA A 116 -26.32 2.89 15.38
C ALA A 116 -26.67 1.68 16.25
N SER A 117 -25.90 0.59 16.19
CA SER A 117 -26.11 -0.62 16.99
C SER A 117 -24.90 -1.58 16.80
N GLY A 118 -24.75 -2.54 17.71
CA GLY A 118 -23.75 -3.60 17.56
C GLY A 118 -22.64 -3.55 18.60
N VAL A 119 -21.66 -4.45 18.42
CA VAL A 119 -20.46 -4.55 19.26
C VAL A 119 -19.32 -3.80 18.59
N SER A 120 -18.66 -2.94 19.34
CA SER A 120 -17.45 -2.26 18.92
C SER A 120 -16.26 -2.70 19.79
N LEU A 121 -15.09 -2.74 19.22
CA LEU A 121 -13.84 -3.00 19.95
C LEU A 121 -13.05 -1.70 20.09
N LEU A 122 -12.64 -1.42 21.31
CA LEU A 122 -11.65 -0.39 21.60
C LEU A 122 -10.31 -1.08 21.92
N LEU A 123 -9.28 -0.82 21.14
CA LEU A 123 -7.96 -1.38 21.31
C LEU A 123 -7.02 -0.28 21.82
N ASP A 124 -6.60 -0.41 23.08
CA ASP A 124 -5.66 0.52 23.69
C ASP A 124 -4.23 -0.03 23.57
N ARG A 125 -3.34 0.73 22.94
CA ARG A 125 -1.89 0.51 22.87
C ARG A 125 -1.47 -0.88 22.36
N ILE A 126 -2.09 -1.40 21.34
CA ILE A 126 -1.62 -2.62 20.67
C ILE A 126 -0.35 -2.27 19.87
N GLN A 127 0.80 -2.70 20.39
CA GLN A 127 2.11 -2.36 19.80
C GLN A 127 2.57 -3.35 18.74
N ASP A 128 2.18 -4.62 18.84
CA ASP A 128 2.57 -5.65 17.87
C ASP A 128 1.62 -5.70 16.67
N PRO A 129 2.11 -5.43 15.45
CA PRO A 129 1.30 -5.47 14.23
C PRO A 129 0.68 -6.85 13.95
N GLY A 130 1.36 -7.93 14.35
CA GLY A 130 0.86 -9.29 14.19
C GLY A 130 -0.36 -9.56 15.07
N ASN A 131 -0.32 -9.11 16.33
CA ASN A 131 -1.46 -9.18 17.24
C ASN A 131 -2.63 -8.33 16.74
N LEU A 132 -2.35 -7.09 16.30
CA LEU A 132 -3.38 -6.22 15.74
C LEU A 132 -4.07 -6.87 14.53
N GLY A 133 -3.29 -7.40 13.59
CA GLY A 133 -3.84 -8.09 12.42
C GLY A 133 -4.66 -9.33 12.78
N THR A 134 -4.28 -10.04 13.84
CA THR A 134 -5.05 -11.20 14.35
C THR A 134 -6.38 -10.76 14.95
N ILE A 135 -6.37 -9.68 15.73
CA ILE A 135 -7.59 -9.12 16.34
C ILE A 135 -8.54 -8.63 15.22
N ILE A 136 -8.04 -7.90 14.23
CA ILE A 136 -8.85 -7.42 13.11
C ILE A 136 -9.52 -8.57 12.36
N ARG A 137 -8.77 -9.62 11.99
CA ARG A 137 -9.32 -10.80 11.32
C ARG A 137 -10.37 -11.53 12.17
N THR A 138 -10.12 -11.61 13.49
CA THR A 138 -11.07 -12.23 14.41
C THR A 138 -12.34 -11.40 14.52
N ALA A 139 -12.22 -10.09 14.64
CA ALA A 139 -13.34 -9.15 14.69
C ALA A 139 -14.21 -9.27 13.43
N ASP A 140 -13.59 -9.26 12.26
CA ASP A 140 -14.27 -9.43 10.97
C ASP A 140 -15.02 -10.76 10.90
N TRP A 141 -14.40 -11.86 11.33
CA TRP A 141 -15.04 -13.18 11.41
C TRP A 141 -16.30 -13.21 12.27
N PHE A 142 -16.32 -12.46 13.37
CA PHE A 142 -17.47 -12.35 14.26
C PHE A 142 -18.44 -11.21 13.90
N GLY A 143 -18.24 -10.56 12.75
CA GLY A 143 -19.11 -9.49 12.27
C GLY A 143 -19.05 -8.20 13.10
N ILE A 144 -17.89 -7.91 13.71
CA ILE A 144 -17.65 -6.65 14.40
C ILE A 144 -17.24 -5.61 13.36
N GLU A 145 -18.07 -4.59 13.18
CA GLU A 145 -17.90 -3.60 12.12
C GLU A 145 -17.04 -2.41 12.55
N HIS A 146 -16.90 -2.18 13.84
CA HIS A 146 -16.22 -0.98 14.36
C HIS A 146 -15.07 -1.34 15.30
N LEU A 147 -13.85 -0.91 14.93
CA LEU A 147 -12.66 -1.00 15.76
C LEU A 147 -12.10 0.42 15.98
N TYR A 148 -11.85 0.74 17.23
CA TYR A 148 -11.20 1.97 17.64
C TYR A 148 -9.79 1.66 18.14
N LEU A 149 -8.81 2.38 17.63
CA LEU A 149 -7.42 2.25 18.01
C LEU A 149 -7.00 3.50 18.80
N ALA A 150 -6.50 3.30 20.01
CA ALA A 150 -6.01 4.37 20.90
C ALA A 150 -4.51 4.21 21.20
#